data_a14332498da8a0ce82346af6ba58748f
#
_entry.id   a14332498da8a0ce82346af6ba58748f
#
_cell.length_a   1.000
_cell.length_b   1.000
_cell.length_c   1.000
_cell.angle_alpha   90.00
_cell.angle_beta   90.00
_cell.angle_gamma   90.00
#
_symmetry.space_group_name_H-M   'P 1'
#
loop_
_entity.id
_entity.type
_entity.pdbx_description
1 polymer ?
#
loop_
_entity_poly.entity_id
_entity_poly.type
_entity_poly.pdbx_seq_one_letter_code
_entity_poly.pdbx_strand_id
1 'polypeptide(L)'
;MIVGVDIGLKRIGIAISPDGKIAIPTTPILRKNRNQAARDLSNMLRDNGAKILVVGLPKGGSCQDEMERRITHFISLLNFDGEIHYQDESYSSVEASELVGDRRDGKLDSVAAMIILERFLKR
;
A
#
# COMPACT_ATOMS: atom_id res chain seq x y z
N MET A 1 -2.83 -8.11 -12.80
CA MET A 1 -3.36 -7.38 -11.64
C MET A 1 -2.34 -6.40 -11.10
N ILE A 2 -2.79 -5.22 -10.72
CA ILE A 2 -1.98 -4.21 -10.07
C ILE A 2 -2.39 -4.13 -8.60
N VAL A 3 -1.43 -4.07 -7.69
CA VAL A 3 -1.70 -3.97 -6.25
C VAL A 3 -1.06 -2.70 -5.71
N GLY A 4 -1.83 -1.94 -4.94
CA GLY A 4 -1.34 -0.76 -4.25
C GLY A 4 -1.24 -1.02 -2.75
N VAL A 5 -0.20 -0.53 -2.11
CA VAL A 5 0.00 -0.74 -0.68
C VAL A 5 0.37 0.56 0.03
N ASP A 6 -0.12 0.69 1.25
CA ASP A 6 0.24 1.75 2.18
C ASP A 6 0.92 1.08 3.38
N ILE A 7 2.23 1.21 3.47
CA ILE A 7 3.03 0.51 4.48
C ILE A 7 2.96 1.27 5.81
N GLY A 8 2.17 0.76 6.73
CA GLY A 8 2.07 1.34 8.07
C GLY A 8 2.89 0.57 9.10
N LEU A 9 2.98 1.11 10.31
CA LEU A 9 3.71 0.47 11.39
C LEU A 9 2.97 -0.73 11.97
N LYS A 10 1.64 -0.69 11.99
CA LYS A 10 0.81 -1.75 12.56
C LYS A 10 0.05 -2.54 11.50
N ARG A 11 -0.22 -1.94 10.37
CA ARG A 11 -0.99 -2.56 9.29
C ARG A 11 -0.45 -2.11 7.95
N ILE A 12 -0.63 -2.98 6.96
CA ILE A 12 -0.35 -2.63 5.57
C ILE A 12 -1.71 -2.56 4.87
N GLY A 13 -2.09 -1.37 4.44
CA GLY A 13 -3.31 -1.19 3.66
C GLY A 13 -3.10 -1.73 2.26
N ILE A 14 -4.12 -2.37 1.69
CA ILE A 14 -4.02 -3.04 0.40
C ILE A 14 -5.21 -2.68 -0.47
N ALA A 15 -4.93 -2.30 -1.71
CA ALA A 15 -5.93 -2.14 -2.74
C ALA A 15 -5.51 -2.92 -3.97
N ILE A 16 -6.46 -3.38 -4.74
CA ILE A 16 -6.19 -4.15 -5.94
C ILE A 16 -6.88 -3.51 -7.15
N SER A 17 -6.30 -3.72 -8.32
CA SER A 17 -6.92 -3.32 -9.58
C SER A 17 -6.82 -4.50 -10.55
N PRO A 18 -7.88 -5.33 -10.63
CA PRO A 18 -7.85 -6.49 -11.51
C PRO A 18 -7.76 -6.13 -12.99
N ASP A 19 -8.36 -5.02 -13.37
CA ASP A 19 -8.44 -4.60 -14.77
C ASP A 19 -7.53 -3.40 -15.12
N GLY A 20 -6.82 -2.86 -14.14
CA GLY A 20 -5.99 -1.68 -14.35
C GLY A 20 -6.77 -0.37 -14.45
N LYS A 21 -8.06 -0.39 -14.15
CA LYS A 21 -8.93 0.79 -14.26
C LYS A 21 -9.51 1.22 -12.93
N ILE A 22 -9.93 0.26 -12.11
CA ILE A 22 -10.62 0.52 -10.84
C ILE A 22 -9.75 0.01 -9.71
N ALA A 23 -9.61 0.81 -8.65
CA ALA A 23 -8.93 0.41 -7.43
C ALA A 23 -9.96 0.02 -6.37
N ILE A 24 -9.78 -1.16 -5.79
CA ILE A 24 -10.69 -1.73 -4.80
C ILE A 24 -9.94 -1.97 -3.50
N PRO A 25 -10.38 -1.40 -2.36
CA PRO A 25 -9.72 -1.68 -1.08
C PRO A 25 -10.03 -3.10 -0.62
N THR A 26 -9.04 -3.75 -0.03
CA THR A 26 -9.19 -5.11 0.49
C THR A 26 -8.80 -5.17 1.96
N THR A 27 -8.84 -6.36 2.55
CA THR A 27 -8.44 -6.57 3.94
C THR A 27 -6.97 -6.23 4.13
N PRO A 28 -6.61 -5.36 5.09
CA PRO A 28 -5.22 -5.05 5.34
C PRO A 28 -4.49 -6.22 5.97
N ILE A 29 -3.16 -6.21 5.87
CA ILE A 29 -2.30 -7.18 6.55
C ILE A 29 -1.96 -6.63 7.92
N LEU A 30 -2.24 -7.39 8.98
CA LEU A 30 -1.82 -7.04 10.32
C LEU A 30 -0.33 -7.33 10.46
N ARG A 31 0.39 -6.37 11.00
CA ARG A 31 1.84 -6.44 11.09
C ARG A 31 2.27 -6.75 12.52
N LYS A 32 2.68 -7.99 12.76
CA LYS A 32 3.23 -8.42 14.04
C LYS A 32 4.74 -8.19 14.10
N ASN A 33 5.42 -8.46 13.00
CA ASN A 33 6.83 -8.15 12.82
C ASN A 33 7.11 -7.98 11.33
N ARG A 34 8.31 -7.49 11.02
CA ARG A 34 8.70 -7.18 9.66
C ARG A 34 8.71 -8.40 8.75
N ASN A 35 9.31 -9.47 9.23
CA ASN A 35 9.45 -10.68 8.41
C ASN A 35 8.11 -11.35 8.14
N GLN A 36 7.23 -11.39 9.13
CA GLN A 36 5.89 -11.94 8.95
C GLN A 36 5.10 -11.11 7.94
N ALA A 37 5.14 -9.78 8.07
CA ALA A 37 4.39 -8.91 7.17
C ALA A 37 4.90 -9.02 5.73
N ALA A 38 6.22 -9.09 5.55
CA ALA A 38 6.81 -9.25 4.23
C ALA A 38 6.40 -10.57 3.58
N ARG A 39 6.39 -11.65 4.37
CA ARG A 39 5.97 -12.96 3.88
C ARG A 39 4.49 -12.95 3.49
N ASP A 40 3.64 -12.38 4.33
CA ASP A 40 2.20 -12.33 4.06
C ASP A 40 1.90 -11.51 2.81
N LEU A 41 2.58 -10.38 2.65
CA LEU A 41 2.41 -9.56 1.46
C LEU A 41 2.93 -10.29 0.21
N SER A 42 4.08 -10.95 0.29
CA SER A 42 4.63 -11.73 -0.82
C SER A 42 3.66 -12.82 -1.26
N ASN A 43 3.07 -13.54 -0.29
CA ASN A 43 2.08 -14.58 -0.58
C ASN A 43 0.83 -14.00 -1.23
N MET A 44 0.36 -12.87 -0.74
CA MET A 44 -0.80 -12.20 -1.30
C MET A 44 -0.56 -11.79 -2.76
N LEU A 45 0.60 -11.22 -3.03
CA LEU A 45 0.96 -10.82 -4.39
C LEU A 45 1.01 -12.02 -5.34
N ARG A 46 1.62 -13.11 -4.89
CA ARG A 46 1.71 -14.34 -5.69
C ARG A 46 0.34 -14.96 -5.90
N ASP A 47 -0.46 -15.07 -4.85
CA ASP A 47 -1.77 -15.73 -4.91
C ASP A 47 -2.74 -14.98 -5.82
N ASN A 48 -2.59 -13.68 -5.94
CA ASN A 48 -3.43 -12.85 -6.80
C ASN A 48 -2.84 -12.63 -8.19
N GLY A 49 -1.68 -13.19 -8.47
CA GLY A 49 -1.04 -13.01 -9.77
C GLY A 49 -0.65 -11.57 -10.06
N ALA A 50 -0.24 -10.84 -9.03
CA ALA A 50 0.14 -9.44 -9.19
C ALA A 50 1.40 -9.31 -10.05
N LYS A 51 1.40 -8.38 -10.98
CA LYS A 51 2.54 -8.09 -11.84
C LYS A 51 3.14 -6.73 -11.58
N ILE A 52 2.37 -5.84 -10.99
CA ILE A 52 2.80 -4.48 -10.66
C ILE A 52 2.42 -4.21 -9.22
N LEU A 53 3.38 -3.70 -8.45
CA LEU A 53 3.17 -3.27 -7.06
C LEU A 53 3.40 -1.76 -6.98
N VAL A 54 2.41 -1.04 -6.51
CA VAL A 54 2.49 0.41 -6.30
C VAL A 54 2.61 0.67 -4.81
N VAL A 55 3.69 1.32 -4.40
CA VAL A 55 3.99 1.58 -3.00
C VAL A 55 3.86 3.06 -2.72
N GLY A 56 3.05 3.44 -1.74
CA GLY A 56 2.94 4.82 -1.33
C GLY A 56 4.17 5.27 -0.56
N LEU A 57 4.69 6.43 -0.90
CA LEU A 57 5.80 7.05 -0.16
C LEU A 57 5.35 8.39 0.38
N PRO A 58 5.63 8.69 1.66
CA PRO A 58 5.31 10.00 2.20
C PRO A 58 6.17 11.07 1.55
N LYS A 59 5.60 12.25 1.35
CA LYS A 59 6.33 13.41 0.87
C LYS A 59 6.09 14.59 1.77
N GLY A 60 7.16 15.32 2.04
CA GLY A 60 7.12 16.45 2.96
C GLY A 60 7.16 15.99 4.40
N GLY A 61 7.64 16.81 5.28
CA GLY A 61 7.75 16.48 6.68
C GLY A 61 9.17 16.12 7.08
N SER A 62 9.44 16.24 8.37
CA SER A 62 10.80 16.09 8.92
C SER A 62 11.31 14.66 8.93
N CYS A 63 10.41 13.67 8.86
CA CYS A 63 10.77 12.26 8.92
C CYS A 63 10.70 11.54 7.56
N GLN A 64 10.60 12.30 6.49
CA GLN A 64 10.43 11.72 5.15
C GLN A 64 11.54 10.73 4.80
N ASP A 65 12.80 11.12 4.98
CA ASP A 65 13.93 10.27 4.60
C ASP A 65 13.97 8.97 5.39
N GLU A 66 13.66 9.04 6.67
CA GLU A 66 13.61 7.84 7.52
C GLU A 66 12.48 6.91 7.10
N MET A 67 11.31 7.48 6.84
CA MET A 67 10.16 6.70 6.40
C MET A 67 10.43 6.03 5.04
N GLU A 68 11.02 6.76 4.12
CA GLU A 68 11.38 6.18 2.81
C GLU A 68 12.35 5.01 2.97
N ARG A 69 13.36 5.15 3.82
CA ARG A 69 14.31 4.07 4.06
C ARG A 69 13.65 2.83 4.65
N ARG A 70 12.71 3.03 5.59
CA ARG A 70 11.98 1.92 6.19
C ARG A 70 11.11 1.21 5.17
N ILE A 71 10.42 1.98 4.35
CA ILE A 71 9.53 1.43 3.32
C ILE A 71 10.33 0.70 2.26
N THR A 72 11.39 1.30 1.74
CA THR A 72 12.22 0.67 0.70
C THR A 72 12.92 -0.57 1.23
N HIS A 73 13.37 -0.55 2.48
CA HIS A 73 13.94 -1.73 3.11
C HIS A 73 12.90 -2.86 3.22
N PHE A 74 11.69 -2.54 3.68
CA PHE A 74 10.61 -3.51 3.77
C PHE A 74 10.32 -4.14 2.40
N ILE A 75 10.23 -3.31 1.36
CA ILE A 75 9.98 -3.79 0.00
C ILE A 75 11.10 -4.71 -0.47
N SER A 76 12.34 -4.45 -0.07
CA SER A 76 13.47 -5.31 -0.44
C SER A 76 13.38 -6.72 0.14
N LEU A 77 12.57 -6.90 1.19
CA LEU A 77 12.36 -8.22 1.81
C LEU A 77 11.31 -9.05 1.07
N LEU A 78 10.57 -8.46 0.15
CA LEU A 78 9.53 -9.16 -0.58
C LEU A 78 10.12 -10.13 -1.60
N ASN A 79 9.47 -11.27 -1.76
CA ASN A 79 9.78 -12.20 -2.83
C ASN A 79 8.81 -11.92 -3.99
N PHE A 80 9.11 -10.87 -4.76
CA PHE A 80 8.24 -10.38 -5.82
C PHE A 80 9.07 -10.07 -7.06
N ASP A 81 8.73 -10.68 -8.18
CA ASP A 81 9.46 -10.54 -9.44
C ASP A 81 8.87 -9.51 -10.39
N GLY A 82 7.76 -8.89 -10.04
CA GLY A 82 7.10 -7.92 -10.90
C GLY A 82 7.70 -6.53 -10.80
N GLU A 83 7.04 -5.57 -11.44
CA GLU A 83 7.44 -4.18 -11.40
C GLU A 83 7.03 -3.53 -10.09
N ILE A 84 7.88 -2.67 -9.55
CA ILE A 84 7.60 -1.90 -8.35
C ILE A 84 7.65 -0.42 -8.70
N HIS A 85 6.58 0.29 -8.38
CA HIS A 85 6.48 1.73 -8.59
C HIS A 85 6.20 2.42 -7.27
N TYR A 86 6.78 3.59 -7.07
CA TYR A 86 6.54 4.40 -5.88
C TYR A 86 5.66 5.59 -6.25
N GLN A 87 4.63 5.81 -5.47
CA GLN A 87 3.66 6.86 -5.70
C GLN A 87 3.60 7.78 -4.48
N ASP A 88 3.54 9.09 -4.72
CA ASP A 88 3.39 10.06 -3.65
C ASP A 88 2.06 9.82 -2.93
N GLU A 89 2.12 9.63 -1.60
CA GLU A 89 0.93 9.41 -0.79
C GLU A 89 0.48 10.66 -0.03
N SER A 90 1.04 11.83 -0.35
CA SER A 90 0.63 13.08 0.29
C SER A 90 -0.88 13.24 0.25
N TYR A 91 -1.48 13.54 1.40
CA TYR A 91 -2.91 13.75 1.58
C TYR A 91 -3.78 12.50 1.44
N SER A 92 -3.23 11.31 1.13
CA SER A 92 -4.05 10.12 0.97
C SER A 92 -4.78 9.74 2.26
N SER A 93 -4.12 9.90 3.42
CA SER A 93 -4.77 9.63 4.70
C SER A 93 -5.91 10.60 5.00
N VAL A 94 -5.75 11.86 4.64
CA VAL A 94 -6.80 12.88 4.80
C VAL A 94 -7.98 12.55 3.89
N GLU A 95 -7.71 12.25 2.63
CA GLU A 95 -8.74 11.86 1.68
C GLU A 95 -9.47 10.60 2.14
N ALA A 96 -8.74 9.62 2.67
CA ALA A 96 -9.34 8.40 3.19
C ALA A 96 -10.27 8.69 4.37
N SER A 97 -9.87 9.58 5.28
CA SER A 97 -10.70 9.97 6.42
C SER A 97 -11.99 10.65 5.96
N GLU A 98 -11.92 11.46 4.93
CA GLU A 98 -13.12 12.11 4.38
C GLU A 98 -14.07 11.10 3.75
N LEU A 99 -13.53 10.06 3.09
CA LEU A 99 -14.34 9.05 2.42
C LEU A 99 -15.02 8.09 3.38
N VAL A 100 -14.38 7.71 4.47
CA VAL A 100 -14.93 6.70 5.39
C VAL A 100 -15.39 7.26 6.73
N GLY A 101 -15.20 8.55 6.99
CA GLY A 101 -15.58 9.19 8.25
C GLY A 101 -14.75 8.64 9.41
N ASP A 102 -15.43 8.35 10.52
CA ASP A 102 -14.75 7.91 11.74
C ASP A 102 -14.57 6.40 11.88
N ARG A 103 -14.73 5.67 10.81
CA ARG A 103 -14.58 4.21 10.84
C ARG A 103 -13.15 3.82 11.16
N ARG A 104 -12.99 2.90 12.12
CA ARG A 104 -11.68 2.45 12.59
C ARG A 104 -11.55 0.93 12.53
N ASP A 105 -12.05 0.33 11.46
CA ASP A 105 -12.08 -1.12 11.29
C ASP A 105 -10.93 -1.65 10.41
N GLY A 106 -9.93 -0.84 10.13
CA GLY A 106 -8.82 -1.23 9.28
C GLY A 106 -9.03 -0.90 7.80
N LYS A 107 -10.27 -0.71 7.37
CA LYS A 107 -10.55 -0.33 5.98
C LYS A 107 -10.00 1.05 5.63
N LEU A 108 -9.79 1.89 6.64
CA LEU A 108 -9.18 3.19 6.43
C LEU A 108 -7.79 3.07 5.81
N ASP A 109 -6.98 2.12 6.29
CA ASP A 109 -5.64 1.90 5.72
C ASP A 109 -5.73 1.42 4.28
N SER A 110 -6.70 0.56 3.98
CA SER A 110 -6.90 0.06 2.62
C SER A 110 -7.49 1.12 1.69
N VAL A 111 -8.29 2.06 2.22
CA VAL A 111 -8.78 3.19 1.43
C VAL A 111 -7.62 4.13 1.07
N ALA A 112 -6.66 4.33 1.98
CA ALA A 112 -5.45 5.08 1.64
C ALA A 112 -4.67 4.38 0.51
N ALA A 113 -4.54 3.07 0.57
CA ALA A 113 -3.91 2.29 -0.50
C ALA A 113 -4.69 2.40 -1.81
N MET A 114 -6.02 2.43 -1.73
CA MET A 114 -6.87 2.62 -2.89
C MET A 114 -6.59 3.97 -3.57
N ILE A 115 -6.47 5.03 -2.78
CA ILE A 115 -6.17 6.36 -3.32
C ILE A 115 -4.79 6.40 -3.97
N ILE A 116 -3.80 5.78 -3.33
CA ILE A 116 -2.46 5.66 -3.90
C ILE A 116 -2.52 4.97 -5.26
N LEU A 117 -3.25 3.86 -5.32
CA LEU A 117 -3.40 3.10 -6.56
C LEU A 117 -4.15 3.88 -7.62
N GLU A 118 -5.22 4.59 -7.25
CA GLU A 118 -5.97 5.43 -8.19
C GLU A 118 -5.09 6.51 -8.81
N ARG A 119 -4.24 7.14 -8.01
CA ARG A 119 -3.30 8.14 -8.52
C ARG A 119 -2.35 7.55 -9.55
N PHE A 120 -1.89 6.32 -9.30
CA PHE A 120 -1.04 5.61 -10.24
C PHE A 120 -1.80 5.31 -11.55
N LEU A 121 -3.04 4.84 -11.44
CA LEU A 121 -3.84 4.47 -12.61
C LEU A 121 -4.23 5.65 -13.48
N LYS A 122 -4.27 6.85 -12.92
CA LYS A 122 -4.63 8.08 -13.65
C LYS A 122 -3.45 8.76 -14.33
N ARG A 123 -2.28 8.18 -14.29
CA ARG A 123 -1.07 8.76 -14.89
C ARG A 123 -1.11 8.78 -16.40
#